data_7b1d1ee49a441128b1ab865292cbfe4e
#
_entry.id   7b1d1ee49a441128b1ab865292cbfe4e
#
_cell.length_a   1.000
_cell.length_b   1.000
_cell.length_c   1.000
_cell.angle_alpha   90.00
_cell.angle_beta   90.00
_cell.angle_gamma   90.00
#
_symmetry.space_group_name_H-M   'P 1'
#
loop_
_entity.id
_entity.type
_entity.pdbx_description
1 polymer ?
#
loop_
_entity_poly.entity_id
_entity_poly.type
_entity_poly.pdbx_seq_one_letter_code
_entity_poly.pdbx_strand_id
1 'polypeptide(L)'
;MSKSVEREALPQQVKKFYERISKEGSPALEELAKLFSPDIHFINPVVDQHGLDNFMASWVKALKQYKVFEFKDIEVTGTDELFSLTYSMNIKFAFGPMFVTEMSTDYHAKNGKIFLCRDYFDPLGALVQPFPPLNWLYRKIFGTLVA
;
A
#
# COMPACT_ATOMS: atom_id res chain seq x y z
N MET A 1 -5.80 -13.69 -38.18
CA MET A 1 -5.50 -12.43 -37.50
C MET A 1 -5.44 -12.71 -36.00
N SER A 2 -4.25 -12.85 -35.47
CA SER A 2 -4.06 -12.98 -34.02
C SER A 2 -4.33 -11.59 -33.43
N LYS A 3 -5.40 -11.45 -32.65
CA LYS A 3 -5.55 -10.32 -31.75
C LYS A 3 -4.41 -10.44 -30.74
N SER A 4 -3.36 -9.63 -30.86
CA SER A 4 -2.43 -9.41 -29.79
C SER A 4 -3.27 -8.94 -28.60
N VAL A 5 -3.40 -9.80 -27.60
CA VAL A 5 -3.96 -9.41 -26.30
C VAL A 5 -2.97 -8.36 -25.79
N GLU A 6 -3.35 -7.10 -25.91
CA GLU A 6 -2.56 -5.97 -25.41
C GLU A 6 -2.44 -6.18 -23.92
N ARG A 7 -1.22 -6.48 -23.47
CA ARG A 7 -0.95 -6.75 -22.07
C ARG A 7 -1.21 -5.48 -21.28
N GLU A 8 -2.11 -5.55 -20.31
CA GLU A 8 -2.40 -4.42 -19.44
C GLU A 8 -1.13 -3.91 -18.76
N ALA A 9 -0.97 -2.58 -18.71
CA ALA A 9 0.17 -1.93 -18.07
C ALA A 9 0.32 -2.34 -16.60
N LEU A 10 1.55 -2.58 -16.15
CA LEU A 10 1.83 -3.03 -14.78
C LEU A 10 1.24 -2.10 -13.69
N PRO A 11 1.31 -0.74 -13.83
CA PRO A 11 0.66 0.16 -12.88
C PRO A 11 -0.84 -0.10 -12.70
N GLN A 12 -1.55 -0.37 -13.78
CA GLN A 12 -2.98 -0.68 -13.73
C GLN A 12 -3.27 -2.05 -13.11
N GLN A 13 -2.41 -3.03 -13.34
CA GLN A 13 -2.51 -4.34 -12.68
C GLN A 13 -2.34 -4.21 -11.17
N VAL A 14 -1.41 -3.37 -10.70
CA VAL A 14 -1.20 -3.11 -9.26
C VAL A 14 -2.41 -2.38 -8.68
N LYS A 15 -2.95 -1.37 -9.36
CA LYS A 15 -4.19 -0.69 -8.92
C LYS A 15 -5.33 -1.68 -8.74
N LYS A 16 -5.54 -2.56 -9.71
CA LYS A 16 -6.58 -3.62 -9.62
C LYS A 16 -6.33 -4.58 -8.47
N PHE A 17 -5.07 -4.90 -8.16
CA PHE A 17 -4.74 -5.70 -7.00
C PHE A 17 -5.18 -5.02 -5.69
N TYR A 18 -4.94 -3.72 -5.52
CA TYR A 18 -5.40 -2.97 -4.34
C TYR A 18 -6.93 -2.90 -4.26
N GLU A 19 -7.60 -2.69 -5.37
CA GLU A 19 -9.07 -2.73 -5.44
C GLU A 19 -9.62 -4.11 -5.07
N ARG A 20 -8.96 -5.16 -5.56
CA ARG A 20 -9.35 -6.53 -5.29
C ARG A 20 -9.12 -6.93 -3.82
N ILE A 21 -7.99 -6.53 -3.22
CA ILE A 21 -7.73 -6.74 -1.78
C ILE A 21 -8.83 -6.10 -0.93
N SER A 22 -9.27 -4.90 -1.28
CA SER A 22 -10.32 -4.18 -0.55
C SER A 22 -11.67 -4.90 -0.59
N LYS A 23 -11.95 -5.63 -1.66
CA LYS A 23 -13.24 -6.35 -1.86
C LYS A 23 -13.20 -7.80 -1.41
N GLU A 24 -12.13 -8.51 -1.73
CA GLU A 24 -12.04 -9.96 -1.60
C GLU A 24 -11.14 -10.41 -0.44
N GLY A 25 -10.21 -9.56 0.00
CA GLY A 25 -9.24 -9.91 1.03
C GLY A 25 -8.25 -10.99 0.56
N SER A 26 -8.05 -12.03 1.37
CA SER A 26 -7.01 -13.05 1.17
C SER A 26 -6.98 -13.71 -0.23
N PRO A 27 -8.10 -13.97 -0.92
CA PRO A 27 -8.05 -14.54 -2.28
C PRO A 27 -7.26 -13.69 -3.28
N ALA A 28 -7.22 -12.36 -3.10
CA ALA A 28 -6.45 -11.47 -3.97
C ALA A 28 -4.93 -11.65 -3.85
N LEU A 29 -4.43 -12.26 -2.77
CA LEU A 29 -2.99 -12.47 -2.54
C LEU A 29 -2.34 -13.39 -3.58
N GLU A 30 -3.11 -14.16 -4.34
CA GLU A 30 -2.61 -14.96 -5.46
C GLU A 30 -1.91 -14.10 -6.54
N GLU A 31 -2.26 -12.82 -6.65
CA GLU A 31 -1.67 -11.89 -7.60
C GLU A 31 -0.22 -11.49 -7.23
N LEU A 32 0.17 -11.61 -5.95
CA LEU A 32 1.49 -11.15 -5.49
C LEU A 32 2.63 -11.83 -6.26
N ALA A 33 2.58 -13.14 -6.44
CA ALA A 33 3.62 -13.88 -7.17
C ALA A 33 3.65 -13.52 -8.66
N LYS A 34 2.57 -13.01 -9.22
CA LYS A 34 2.50 -12.56 -10.62
C LYS A 34 3.07 -11.18 -10.82
N LEU A 35 2.89 -10.30 -9.83
CA LEU A 35 3.26 -8.88 -9.91
C LEU A 35 4.65 -8.60 -9.35
N PHE A 36 5.07 -9.33 -8.31
CA PHE A 36 6.30 -9.07 -7.56
C PHE A 36 7.37 -10.12 -7.80
N SER A 37 8.62 -9.67 -7.81
CA SER A 37 9.78 -10.52 -7.93
C SER A 37 9.97 -11.37 -6.67
N PRO A 38 10.54 -12.60 -6.77
CA PRO A 38 10.87 -13.41 -5.59
C PRO A 38 11.83 -12.72 -4.60
N ASP A 39 12.67 -11.81 -5.08
CA ASP A 39 13.64 -11.02 -4.31
C ASP A 39 13.17 -9.60 -4.01
N ILE A 40 11.86 -9.35 -4.00
CA ILE A 40 11.28 -8.04 -3.68
C ILE A 40 11.90 -7.43 -2.41
N HIS A 41 12.31 -6.17 -2.51
CA HIS A 41 12.69 -5.34 -1.38
C HIS A 41 11.53 -4.40 -1.04
N PHE A 42 10.98 -4.54 0.15
CA PHE A 42 9.90 -3.73 0.67
C PHE A 42 10.38 -2.84 1.80
N ILE A 43 10.15 -1.54 1.66
CA ILE A 43 10.56 -0.53 2.64
C ILE A 43 9.38 0.36 2.98
N ASN A 44 9.20 0.64 4.26
CA ASN A 44 8.32 1.70 4.74
C ASN A 44 8.95 2.38 5.98
N PRO A 45 8.34 3.40 6.59
CA PRO A 45 8.93 4.10 7.74
C PRO A 45 9.27 3.22 8.95
N VAL A 46 8.70 2.01 9.05
CA VAL A 46 8.86 1.13 10.22
C VAL A 46 9.37 -0.28 9.87
N VAL A 47 9.43 -0.61 8.59
CA VAL A 47 9.80 -1.95 8.10
C VAL A 47 10.79 -1.84 6.95
N ASP A 48 11.80 -2.69 6.98
CA ASP A 48 12.72 -2.95 5.87
C ASP A 48 12.88 -4.46 5.76
N GLN A 49 12.36 -5.05 4.68
CA GLN A 49 12.35 -6.50 4.52
C GLN A 49 12.57 -6.94 3.08
N HIS A 50 13.12 -8.14 2.93
CA HIS A 50 13.44 -8.75 1.65
C HIS A 50 12.69 -10.08 1.48
N GLY A 51 12.39 -10.38 0.22
CA GLY A 51 11.79 -11.64 -0.21
C GLY A 51 10.28 -11.65 -0.26
N LEU A 52 9.76 -12.34 -1.28
CA LEU A 52 8.32 -12.43 -1.53
C LEU A 52 7.58 -13.13 -0.39
N ASP A 53 8.19 -14.13 0.25
CA ASP A 53 7.57 -14.86 1.36
C ASP A 53 7.32 -13.95 2.55
N ASN A 54 8.29 -13.11 2.91
CA ASN A 54 8.15 -12.12 3.98
C ASN A 54 7.11 -11.05 3.62
N PHE A 55 7.12 -10.60 2.37
CA PHE A 55 6.15 -9.64 1.87
C PHE A 55 4.71 -10.20 1.90
N MET A 56 4.54 -11.43 1.43
CA MET A 56 3.26 -12.17 1.50
C MET A 56 2.79 -12.33 2.95
N ALA A 57 3.69 -12.72 3.86
CA ALA A 57 3.38 -12.90 5.27
C ALA A 57 2.89 -11.59 5.93
N SER A 58 3.44 -10.45 5.54
CA SER A 58 2.97 -9.13 5.99
C SER A 58 1.54 -8.84 5.56
N TRP A 59 1.18 -9.15 4.32
CA TRP A 59 -0.19 -9.00 3.81
C TRP A 59 -1.17 -9.94 4.55
N VAL A 60 -0.80 -11.21 4.73
CA VAL A 60 -1.62 -12.18 5.46
C VAL A 60 -1.85 -11.70 6.90
N LYS A 61 -0.81 -11.20 7.56
CA LYS A 61 -0.91 -10.66 8.92
C LYS A 61 -1.86 -9.46 8.97
N ALA A 62 -1.73 -8.52 8.06
CA ALA A 62 -2.60 -7.35 7.99
C ALA A 62 -4.08 -7.75 7.80
N LEU A 63 -4.37 -8.65 6.86
CA LEU A 63 -5.73 -9.11 6.61
C LEU A 63 -6.37 -9.87 7.78
N LYS A 64 -5.55 -10.55 8.59
CA LYS A 64 -6.03 -11.22 9.82
C LYS A 64 -6.24 -10.25 10.99
N GLN A 65 -5.40 -9.20 11.05
CA GLN A 65 -5.37 -8.27 12.18
C GLN A 65 -6.50 -7.24 12.11
N TYR A 66 -6.86 -6.81 10.91
CA TYR A 66 -7.83 -5.74 10.71
C TYR A 66 -9.20 -6.29 10.34
N LYS A 67 -10.24 -5.77 11.01
CA LYS A 67 -11.65 -6.03 10.65
C LYS A 67 -12.04 -5.33 9.34
N VAL A 68 -11.50 -4.13 9.12
CA VAL A 68 -11.62 -3.37 7.88
C VAL A 68 -10.22 -3.07 7.36
N PHE A 69 -9.99 -3.36 6.10
CA PHE A 69 -8.74 -3.08 5.40
C PHE A 69 -9.06 -2.73 3.95
N GLU A 70 -9.14 -1.45 3.66
CA GLU A 70 -9.59 -0.91 2.38
C GLU A 70 -8.62 0.13 1.85
N PHE A 71 -8.47 0.15 0.54
CA PHE A 71 -7.76 1.19 -0.21
C PHE A 71 -8.76 1.98 -1.04
N LYS A 72 -8.76 3.30 -0.89
CA LYS A 72 -9.67 4.22 -1.58
C LYS A 72 -8.91 5.30 -2.32
N ASP A 73 -9.58 5.91 -3.31
CA ASP A 73 -9.07 7.06 -4.05
C ASP A 73 -7.70 6.77 -4.69
N ILE A 74 -7.56 5.58 -5.30
CA ILE A 74 -6.30 5.10 -5.87
C ILE A 74 -6.01 5.83 -7.17
N GLU A 75 -4.92 6.58 -7.20
CA GLU A 75 -4.39 7.23 -8.39
C GLU A 75 -3.04 6.63 -8.77
N VAL A 76 -2.80 6.53 -10.07
CA VAL A 76 -1.60 5.91 -10.63
C VAL A 76 -0.88 6.92 -11.51
N THR A 77 0.45 7.03 -11.34
CA THR A 77 1.31 7.84 -12.20
C THR A 77 2.60 7.09 -12.53
N GLY A 78 3.12 7.27 -13.73
CA GLY A 78 4.41 6.74 -14.14
C GLY A 78 4.35 5.72 -15.29
N THR A 79 5.41 4.95 -15.42
CA THR A 79 5.64 3.96 -16.48
C THR A 79 5.67 2.54 -15.90
N ASP A 80 5.81 1.51 -16.75
CA ASP A 80 5.90 0.12 -16.30
C ASP A 80 7.15 -0.18 -15.45
N GLU A 81 8.23 0.58 -15.63
CA GLU A 81 9.48 0.39 -14.87
C GLU A 81 9.55 1.23 -13.59
N LEU A 82 8.88 2.38 -13.58
CA LEU A 82 8.85 3.30 -12.44
C LEU A 82 7.50 3.97 -12.35
N PHE A 83 6.74 3.66 -11.33
CA PHE A 83 5.42 4.22 -11.10
C PHE A 83 5.09 4.38 -9.63
N SER A 84 4.08 5.17 -9.35
CA SER A 84 3.61 5.43 -7.99
C SER A 84 2.11 5.29 -7.92
N LEU A 85 1.63 4.79 -6.77
CA LEU A 85 0.24 4.84 -6.37
C LEU A 85 0.09 5.79 -5.18
N THR A 86 -0.90 6.66 -5.25
CA THR A 86 -1.39 7.41 -4.09
C THR A 86 -2.79 6.93 -3.73
N TYR A 87 -3.07 6.79 -2.46
CA TYR A 87 -4.34 6.26 -1.98
C TYR A 87 -4.58 6.58 -0.52
N SER A 88 -5.83 6.45 -0.09
CA SER A 88 -6.20 6.46 1.31
C SER A 88 -6.36 5.03 1.82
N MET A 89 -5.62 4.65 2.84
CA MET A 89 -5.74 3.35 3.49
C MET A 89 -6.61 3.48 4.74
N ASN A 90 -7.72 2.75 4.75
CA ASN A 90 -8.65 2.71 5.87
C ASN A 90 -8.51 1.38 6.58
N ILE A 91 -8.13 1.42 7.86
CA ILE A 91 -8.02 0.25 8.70
C ILE A 91 -8.85 0.40 9.97
N LYS A 92 -9.41 -0.71 10.41
CA LYS A 92 -10.12 -0.80 11.69
C LYS A 92 -9.79 -2.14 12.36
N PHE A 93 -9.45 -2.09 13.62
CA PHE A 93 -9.36 -3.27 14.46
C PHE A 93 -10.76 -3.77 14.86
N ALA A 94 -10.82 -4.90 15.55
CA ALA A 94 -12.10 -5.43 16.06
C ALA A 94 -12.83 -4.41 16.94
N PHE A 95 -12.09 -3.58 17.66
CA PHE A 95 -12.60 -2.52 18.53
C PHE A 95 -11.86 -1.20 18.24
N GLY A 96 -12.53 -0.08 18.49
CA GLY A 96 -11.95 1.24 18.35
C GLY A 96 -12.32 1.95 17.04
N PRO A 97 -11.69 3.10 16.77
CA PRO A 97 -12.02 3.94 15.64
C PRO A 97 -11.48 3.38 14.31
N MET A 98 -11.94 3.98 13.22
CA MET A 98 -11.33 3.85 11.89
C MET A 98 -10.07 4.72 11.84
N PHE A 99 -8.96 4.13 11.43
CA PHE A 99 -7.73 4.85 11.10
C PHE A 99 -7.68 5.08 9.60
N VAL A 100 -7.52 6.33 9.21
CA VAL A 100 -7.41 6.75 7.80
C VAL A 100 -6.02 7.32 7.58
N THR A 101 -5.26 6.72 6.67
CA THR A 101 -3.88 7.10 6.38
C THR A 101 -3.72 7.42 4.91
N GLU A 102 -3.27 8.62 4.60
CA GLU A 102 -2.86 8.97 3.25
C GLU A 102 -1.50 8.34 2.95
N MET A 103 -1.41 7.63 1.84
CA MET A 103 -0.22 6.88 1.47
C MET A 103 0.21 7.17 0.04
N SER A 104 1.51 7.09 -0.17
CA SER A 104 2.11 7.01 -1.49
C SER A 104 3.07 5.82 -1.52
N THR A 105 3.00 5.03 -2.58
CA THR A 105 3.89 3.88 -2.76
C THR A 105 4.59 3.99 -4.10
N ASP A 106 5.92 3.96 -4.08
CA ASP A 106 6.75 3.90 -5.28
C ASP A 106 7.12 2.47 -5.61
N TYR A 107 7.01 2.13 -6.88
CA TYR A 107 7.34 0.81 -7.43
C TYR A 107 8.43 0.92 -8.49
N HIS A 108 9.44 0.06 -8.37
CA HIS A 108 10.45 -0.16 -9.40
C HIS A 108 10.29 -1.58 -9.94
N ALA A 109 10.18 -1.70 -11.25
CA ALA A 109 9.98 -2.99 -11.90
C ALA A 109 10.98 -3.22 -13.03
N LYS A 110 11.26 -4.49 -13.27
CA LYS A 110 12.10 -4.96 -14.36
C LYS A 110 11.51 -6.25 -14.92
N ASN A 111 11.46 -6.34 -16.25
CA ASN A 111 10.92 -7.51 -16.94
C ASN A 111 9.48 -7.90 -16.48
N GLY A 112 8.66 -6.89 -16.20
CA GLY A 112 7.27 -7.07 -15.76
C GLY A 112 7.09 -7.52 -14.31
N LYS A 113 8.14 -7.47 -13.49
CA LYS A 113 8.11 -7.82 -12.06
C LYS A 113 8.64 -6.68 -11.20
N ILE A 114 7.93 -6.37 -10.14
CA ILE A 114 8.31 -5.35 -9.16
C ILE A 114 9.38 -5.93 -8.23
N PHE A 115 10.54 -5.27 -8.15
CA PHE A 115 11.66 -5.69 -7.30
C PHE A 115 11.90 -4.74 -6.12
N LEU A 116 11.37 -3.53 -6.15
CA LEU A 116 11.41 -2.56 -5.06
C LEU A 116 10.05 -1.91 -4.88
N CYS A 117 9.58 -1.89 -3.65
CA CYS A 117 8.34 -1.27 -3.24
C CYS A 117 8.61 -0.42 -2.00
N ARG A 118 8.33 0.87 -2.07
CA ARG A 118 8.55 1.79 -0.95
C ARG A 118 7.30 2.58 -0.63
N ASP A 119 6.80 2.39 0.58
CA ASP A 119 5.68 3.15 1.11
C ASP A 119 6.15 4.42 1.83
N TYR A 120 5.41 5.48 1.62
CA TYR A 120 5.56 6.76 2.31
C TYR A 120 4.27 7.10 3.03
N PHE A 121 4.35 7.25 4.33
CA PHE A 121 3.26 7.74 5.18
C PHE A 121 3.82 8.27 6.49
N ASP A 122 2.99 8.96 7.25
CA ASP A 122 3.29 9.44 8.59
C ASP A 122 2.72 8.47 9.64
N PRO A 123 3.54 7.60 10.24
CA PRO A 123 3.05 6.61 11.21
C PRO A 123 2.44 7.25 12.46
N LEU A 124 3.04 8.33 12.95
CA LEU A 124 2.55 9.01 14.14
C LEU A 124 1.25 9.77 13.84
N GLY A 125 1.22 10.51 12.73
CA GLY A 125 0.01 11.19 12.28
C GLY A 125 -1.15 10.23 12.04
N ALA A 126 -0.87 9.08 11.43
CA ALA A 126 -1.87 8.03 11.23
C ALA A 126 -2.44 7.51 12.56
N LEU A 127 -1.59 7.31 13.56
CA LEU A 127 -1.99 6.80 14.88
C LEU A 127 -2.86 7.79 15.66
N VAL A 128 -2.58 9.09 15.59
CA VAL A 128 -3.31 10.11 16.36
C VAL A 128 -4.52 10.69 15.61
N GLN A 129 -4.60 10.46 14.30
CA GLN A 129 -5.62 11.02 13.42
C GLN A 129 -7.06 10.83 13.92
N PRO A 130 -7.49 9.63 14.41
CA PRO A 130 -8.86 9.44 14.84
C PRO A 130 -9.20 10.03 16.21
N PHE A 131 -8.21 10.65 16.88
CA PHE A 131 -8.37 11.23 18.22
C PHE A 131 -8.19 12.76 18.14
N PRO A 132 -9.28 13.57 18.05
CA PRO A 132 -9.18 15.00 17.78
C PRO A 132 -8.23 15.80 18.71
N PRO A 133 -8.20 15.60 20.04
CA PRO A 133 -7.26 16.30 20.89
C PRO A 133 -5.78 15.95 20.59
N LEU A 134 -5.49 14.67 20.33
CA LEU A 134 -4.13 14.21 20.01
C LEU A 134 -3.70 14.68 18.62
N ASN A 135 -4.59 14.63 17.66
CA ASN A 135 -4.34 15.11 16.30
C ASN A 135 -4.08 16.63 16.29
N TRP A 136 -4.84 17.41 17.06
CA TRP A 136 -4.61 18.83 17.22
C TRP A 136 -3.24 19.12 17.84
N LEU A 137 -2.88 18.40 18.91
CA LEU A 137 -1.58 18.56 19.59
C LEU A 137 -0.42 18.20 18.66
N TYR A 138 -0.53 17.09 17.94
CA TYR A 138 0.43 16.67 16.92
C TYR A 138 0.67 17.78 15.88
N ARG A 139 -0.40 18.30 15.28
CA ARG A 139 -0.32 19.36 14.28
C ARG A 139 0.29 20.65 14.84
N LYS A 140 -0.05 20.99 16.08
CA LYS A 140 0.49 22.19 16.74
C LYS A 140 2.00 22.06 16.96
N ILE A 141 2.46 20.93 17.49
CA ILE A 141 3.88 20.68 17.76
C ILE A 141 4.69 20.67 16.45
N PHE A 142 4.33 19.81 15.53
CA PHE A 142 5.10 19.65 14.29
C PHE A 142 4.94 20.82 13.33
N GLY A 143 3.76 21.43 13.26
CA GLY A 143 3.55 22.65 12.50
C GLY A 143 4.42 23.81 12.98
N THR A 144 4.62 23.95 14.28
CA THR A 144 5.52 24.98 14.85
C THR A 144 6.99 24.71 14.53
N LEU A 145 7.38 23.44 14.36
CA LEU A 145 8.77 23.09 14.04
C LEU A 145 9.14 23.31 12.57
N VAL A 146 8.17 23.31 11.65
CA VAL A 146 8.41 23.41 10.20
C VAL A 146 7.88 24.71 9.57
N ALA A 147 7.11 25.47 10.30
CA ALA A 147 6.57 26.77 9.84
C ALA A 147 7.45 27.95 10.41
#